data_4cc1c423958cd3e4a6e9cdb713ac7ad3
#
_entry.id   4cc1c423958cd3e4a6e9cdb713ac7ad3
#
_cell.length_a   1.000
_cell.length_b   1.000
_cell.length_c   1.000
_cell.angle_alpha   90.00
_cell.angle_beta   90.00
_cell.angle_gamma   90.00
#
_symmetry.space_group_name_H-M   'P 1'
#
loop_
_entity.id
_entity.type
_entity.pdbx_description
1 polymer ?
#
loop_
_entity_poly.entity_id
_entity_poly.type
_entity_poly.pdbx_seq_one_letter_code
_entity_poly.pdbx_strand_id
1 'polypeptide(L)'
;MNSNGFQQSAYNKYTNSNINPSDVDIGSDVIKAGNLFMSDPKKHEDLKVLLESNKDSAKLDAMKRIITMVAKGKDCADLFPSVVKNVVSKNAEVKKLVYAYLTRYAEEKQDLALLSISTFQRALKDPNQLIRGSALRVLSSIRVPMIVPIMMLAIKESVNDMSPYVRKIAAHAIPKMYSLDAGSKEQLIEVIEKLLADKTTLVAGSAIQAFEEVCPERLDLIHKHYRKLCSLLIDVEEWGQVVIINMLTRYARTQFVDPNLVV
;
A
#
# COMPACT_ATOMS: atom_id res chain seq x y z
N MET A 1 -11.70 48.30 34.33
CA MET A 1 -11.12 47.45 35.41
C MET A 1 -10.44 46.27 34.75
N ASN A 2 -9.18 46.42 34.69
CA ASN A 2 -8.01 45.57 34.51
C ASN A 2 -8.21 44.05 34.23
N SER A 3 -7.89 43.66 33.00
CA SER A 3 -7.61 42.28 32.59
C SER A 3 -6.26 42.15 31.87
N ASN A 4 -5.21 42.85 32.34
CA ASN A 4 -3.85 42.85 31.76
C ASN A 4 -2.77 42.26 32.69
N GLY A 5 -3.15 41.50 33.72
CA GLY A 5 -2.23 40.97 34.73
C GLY A 5 -1.73 39.52 34.56
N PHE A 6 -2.30 38.74 33.65
CA PHE A 6 -2.00 37.30 33.58
C PHE A 6 -1.07 36.87 32.44
N GLN A 7 -0.77 37.73 31.49
CA GLN A 7 0.12 37.36 30.35
C GLN A 7 1.60 37.76 30.54
N GLN A 8 1.94 38.55 31.53
CA GLN A 8 3.33 38.97 31.76
C GLN A 8 4.12 38.08 32.72
N SER A 9 3.45 37.18 33.45
CA SER A 9 4.10 36.25 34.37
C SER A 9 4.67 34.97 33.70
N ALA A 10 4.20 34.62 32.50
CA ALA A 10 4.68 33.42 31.80
C ALA A 10 5.93 33.68 30.93
N TYR A 11 6.19 34.95 30.58
CA TYR A 11 7.31 35.29 29.65
C TYR A 11 8.67 35.44 30.38
N ASN A 12 8.68 35.67 31.71
CA ASN A 12 9.89 35.91 32.49
C ASN A 12 10.52 34.66 33.12
N LYS A 13 10.02 33.46 32.78
CA LYS A 13 10.56 32.20 33.34
C LYS A 13 11.58 31.50 32.42
N TYR A 14 11.81 32.02 31.23
CA TYR A 14 12.72 31.41 30.22
C TYR A 14 13.91 32.28 29.81
N THR A 15 14.15 33.42 30.45
CA THR A 15 15.21 34.36 30.06
C THR A 15 16.34 34.53 31.07
N ASN A 16 16.57 33.58 31.99
CA ASN A 16 17.73 33.59 32.86
C ASN A 16 18.41 32.23 32.91
N SER A 17 19.06 31.85 31.80
CA SER A 17 20.22 30.95 31.82
C SER A 17 21.35 31.64 31.06
N ASN A 18 22.30 32.17 31.81
CA ASN A 18 23.61 32.62 31.28
C ASN A 18 24.31 31.42 30.65
N ILE A 19 24.16 31.28 29.34
CA ILE A 19 24.97 30.35 28.52
C ILE A 19 26.12 31.20 27.98
N ASN A 20 27.34 30.95 28.47
CA ASN A 20 28.56 31.51 27.90
C ASN A 20 28.70 31.09 26.44
N PRO A 21 29.00 32.00 25.49
CA PRO A 21 29.15 31.67 24.06
C PRO A 21 30.30 30.71 23.73
N SER A 22 31.15 30.37 24.72
CA SER A 22 32.31 29.46 24.53
C SER A 22 32.02 27.97 24.71
N ASP A 23 30.78 27.57 25.16
CA ASP A 23 30.49 26.17 25.51
C ASP A 23 29.50 25.48 24.52
N VAL A 24 29.23 26.09 23.37
CA VAL A 24 28.45 25.42 22.32
C VAL A 24 29.41 24.63 21.45
N ASP A 25 29.67 23.39 21.83
CA ASP A 25 30.38 22.41 20.98
C ASP A 25 29.51 21.95 19.82
N ILE A 26 29.39 22.81 18.80
CA ILE A 26 28.62 22.55 17.57
C ILE A 26 29.13 21.30 16.85
N GLY A 27 30.40 20.92 17.07
CA GLY A 27 31.00 19.73 16.48
C GLY A 27 30.43 18.41 17.01
N SER A 28 30.13 18.34 18.33
CA SER A 28 29.64 17.12 18.96
C SER A 28 28.17 16.81 18.61
N ASP A 29 27.35 17.83 18.43
CA ASP A 29 25.93 17.66 18.10
C ASP A 29 25.70 17.35 16.60
N VAL A 30 26.53 17.89 15.72
CA VAL A 30 26.54 17.52 14.29
C VAL A 30 27.05 16.09 14.12
N ILE A 31 28.07 15.67 14.89
CA ILE A 31 28.56 14.28 14.87
C ILE A 31 27.52 13.32 15.45
N LYS A 32 26.78 13.69 16.50
CA LYS A 32 25.66 12.89 17.02
C LYS A 32 24.51 12.80 16.04
N ALA A 33 24.15 13.88 15.36
CA ALA A 33 23.14 13.88 14.32
C ALA A 33 23.57 13.04 13.09
N GLY A 34 24.83 13.13 12.67
CA GLY A 34 25.41 12.28 11.63
C GLY A 34 25.37 10.79 11.98
N ASN A 35 25.72 10.43 13.22
CA ASN A 35 25.66 9.04 13.71
C ASN A 35 24.21 8.51 13.87
N LEU A 36 23.20 9.37 13.93
CA LEU A 36 21.80 8.95 13.96
C LEU A 36 21.35 8.36 12.61
N PHE A 37 21.98 8.77 11.51
CA PHE A 37 21.65 8.32 10.14
C PHE A 37 22.59 7.21 9.62
N MET A 38 23.76 7.01 10.24
CA MET A 38 24.62 5.90 9.82
C MET A 38 24.09 4.56 10.38
N SER A 39 23.95 3.60 9.49
CA SER A 39 23.70 2.21 9.85
C SER A 39 24.90 1.68 10.65
N ASP A 40 24.66 1.12 11.83
CA ASP A 40 25.68 0.49 12.65
C ASP A 40 25.93 -0.93 12.11
N PRO A 41 27.04 -1.23 11.42
CA PRO A 41 27.26 -2.51 10.76
C PRO A 41 27.24 -3.71 11.69
N LYS A 42 27.64 -3.53 12.96
CA LYS A 42 27.56 -4.60 13.98
C LYS A 42 26.11 -4.97 14.30
N LYS A 43 25.21 -3.99 14.36
CA LYS A 43 23.77 -4.25 14.59
C LYS A 43 23.12 -4.96 13.41
N HIS A 44 23.57 -4.68 12.19
CA HIS A 44 23.05 -5.36 10.99
C HIS A 44 23.49 -6.83 10.96
N GLU A 45 24.70 -7.13 11.39
CA GLU A 45 25.19 -8.53 11.44
C GLU A 45 24.41 -9.36 12.46
N ASP A 46 24.17 -8.81 13.66
CA ASP A 46 23.32 -9.46 14.67
C ASP A 46 21.90 -9.73 14.15
N LEU A 47 21.33 -8.80 13.37
CA LEU A 47 20.00 -8.97 12.77
C LEU A 47 19.99 -10.05 11.70
N LYS A 48 21.06 -10.20 10.89
CA LYS A 48 21.18 -11.28 9.91
C LYS A 48 21.17 -12.65 10.61
N VAL A 49 21.93 -12.80 11.68
CA VAL A 49 21.95 -14.04 12.47
C VAL A 49 20.57 -14.36 13.04
N LEU A 50 19.85 -13.38 13.58
CA LEU A 50 18.48 -13.57 14.09
C LEU A 50 17.48 -13.96 12.98
N LEU A 51 17.62 -13.39 11.78
CA LEU A 51 16.77 -13.73 10.63
C LEU A 51 17.02 -15.16 10.11
N GLU A 52 18.22 -15.70 10.27
CA GLU A 52 18.58 -17.06 9.89
C GLU A 52 18.25 -18.10 10.97
N SER A 53 17.89 -17.67 12.18
CA SER A 53 17.46 -18.53 13.27
C SER A 53 16.23 -19.37 12.88
N ASN A 54 16.13 -20.60 13.38
CA ASN A 54 14.95 -21.46 13.20
C ASN A 54 13.76 -21.07 14.10
N LYS A 55 13.95 -20.11 15.02
CA LYS A 55 12.91 -19.68 15.97
C LYS A 55 12.11 -18.52 15.39
N ASP A 56 10.79 -18.69 15.21
CA ASP A 56 9.90 -17.65 14.69
C ASP A 56 9.89 -16.40 15.56
N SER A 57 10.03 -16.54 16.89
CA SER A 57 10.13 -15.40 17.80
C SER A 57 11.36 -14.52 17.55
N ALA A 58 12.52 -15.13 17.27
CA ALA A 58 13.73 -14.40 16.95
C ALA A 58 13.64 -13.68 15.60
N LYS A 59 13.05 -14.34 14.59
CA LYS A 59 12.77 -13.73 13.30
C LYS A 59 11.82 -12.54 13.42
N LEU A 60 10.76 -12.70 14.22
CA LEU A 60 9.78 -11.64 14.44
C LEU A 60 10.40 -10.42 15.12
N ASP A 61 11.22 -10.64 16.16
CA ASP A 61 11.93 -9.57 16.86
C ASP A 61 12.91 -8.84 15.94
N ALA A 62 13.70 -9.59 15.17
CA ALA A 62 14.60 -9.02 14.16
C ALA A 62 13.83 -8.16 13.14
N MET A 63 12.72 -8.66 12.60
CA MET A 63 11.89 -7.92 11.64
C MET A 63 11.27 -6.65 12.24
N LYS A 64 10.78 -6.70 13.48
CA LYS A 64 10.26 -5.52 14.19
C LYS A 64 11.35 -4.44 14.34
N ARG A 65 12.58 -4.84 14.70
CA ARG A 65 13.72 -3.92 14.79
C ARG A 65 14.08 -3.31 13.45
N ILE A 66 14.12 -4.12 12.37
CA ILE A 66 14.41 -3.65 11.01
C ILE A 66 13.37 -2.63 10.56
N ILE A 67 12.07 -2.94 10.69
CA ILE A 67 11.00 -2.01 10.31
C ILE A 67 11.06 -0.72 11.16
N THR A 68 11.39 -0.82 12.44
CA THR A 68 11.59 0.35 13.30
C THR A 68 12.77 1.22 12.81
N MET A 69 13.86 0.61 12.35
CA MET A 69 15.00 1.34 11.78
C MET A 69 14.62 2.04 10.47
N VAL A 70 13.92 1.33 9.59
CA VAL A 70 13.38 1.89 8.33
C VAL A 70 12.44 3.07 8.61
N ALA A 71 11.53 2.94 9.58
CA ALA A 71 10.62 4.02 9.98
C ALA A 71 11.35 5.24 10.55
N LYS A 72 12.54 5.07 11.12
CA LYS A 72 13.42 6.15 11.59
C LYS A 72 14.32 6.72 10.48
N GLY A 73 14.12 6.32 9.22
CA GLY A 73 14.89 6.79 8.07
C GLY A 73 16.30 6.18 7.93
N LYS A 74 16.61 5.10 8.67
CA LYS A 74 17.89 4.41 8.51
C LYS A 74 17.86 3.50 7.29
N ASP A 75 18.93 3.53 6.50
CA ASP A 75 19.08 2.59 5.40
C ASP A 75 19.36 1.17 5.92
N CYS A 76 18.57 0.23 5.43
CA CYS A 76 18.66 -1.19 5.73
C CYS A 76 18.69 -2.06 4.45
N ALA A 77 19.07 -1.48 3.30
CA ALA A 77 19.07 -2.18 2.01
C ALA A 77 20.05 -3.38 1.97
N ASP A 78 21.10 -3.35 2.78
CA ASP A 78 22.09 -4.45 2.92
C ASP A 78 21.51 -5.72 3.58
N LEU A 79 20.38 -5.59 4.31
CA LEU A 79 19.67 -6.71 4.92
C LEU A 79 18.73 -7.42 3.94
N PHE A 80 18.54 -6.89 2.73
CA PHE A 80 17.58 -7.39 1.74
C PHE A 80 17.73 -8.91 1.46
N PRO A 81 18.94 -9.48 1.23
CA PRO A 81 19.07 -10.91 0.97
C PRO A 81 18.60 -11.79 2.13
N SER A 82 18.86 -11.38 3.37
CA SER A 82 18.47 -12.12 4.57
C SER A 82 16.97 -12.00 4.85
N VAL A 83 16.38 -10.83 4.57
CA VAL A 83 14.93 -10.61 4.71
C VAL A 83 14.15 -11.41 3.67
N VAL A 84 14.57 -11.41 2.40
CA VAL A 84 13.89 -12.14 1.30
C VAL A 84 13.79 -13.64 1.60
N LYS A 85 14.81 -14.26 2.18
CA LYS A 85 14.76 -15.66 2.61
C LYS A 85 13.55 -15.97 3.53
N ASN A 86 13.06 -14.99 4.27
CA ASN A 86 11.94 -15.14 5.20
C ASN A 86 10.55 -14.93 4.57
N VAL A 87 10.46 -14.68 3.26
CA VAL A 87 9.18 -14.65 2.51
C VAL A 87 8.44 -16.01 2.63
N VAL A 88 9.19 -17.11 2.73
CA VAL A 88 8.64 -18.47 2.88
C VAL A 88 8.19 -18.82 4.31
N SER A 89 8.43 -17.96 5.30
CA SER A 89 8.05 -18.23 6.70
C SER A 89 6.57 -18.63 6.80
N LYS A 90 6.25 -19.55 7.70
CA LYS A 90 4.85 -19.94 7.99
C LYS A 90 4.16 -18.94 8.92
N ASN A 91 4.92 -18.16 9.68
CA ASN A 91 4.39 -17.17 10.61
C ASN A 91 3.82 -15.95 9.84
N ALA A 92 2.53 -15.67 10.03
CA ALA A 92 1.81 -14.59 9.34
C ALA A 92 2.32 -13.19 9.72
N GLU A 93 2.79 -12.99 10.97
CA GLU A 93 3.33 -11.69 11.41
C GLU A 93 4.70 -11.43 10.78
N VAL A 94 5.57 -12.44 10.74
CA VAL A 94 6.86 -12.35 10.04
C VAL A 94 6.63 -12.00 8.57
N LYS A 95 5.70 -12.69 7.89
CA LYS A 95 5.35 -12.40 6.49
C LYS A 95 4.91 -10.95 6.28
N LYS A 96 4.04 -10.43 7.13
CA LYS A 96 3.56 -9.04 7.01
C LYS A 96 4.71 -8.03 7.07
N LEU A 97 5.65 -8.22 7.99
CA LEU A 97 6.81 -7.33 8.14
C LEU A 97 7.79 -7.48 6.98
N VAL A 98 8.04 -8.70 6.51
CA VAL A 98 8.85 -8.96 5.31
C VAL A 98 8.21 -8.27 4.09
N TYR A 99 6.91 -8.36 3.93
CA TYR A 99 6.18 -7.72 2.82
C TYR A 99 6.29 -6.20 2.87
N ALA A 100 6.14 -5.58 4.06
CA ALA A 100 6.33 -4.14 4.22
C ALA A 100 7.77 -3.70 3.86
N TYR A 101 8.76 -4.50 4.23
CA TYR A 101 10.15 -4.24 3.87
C TYR A 101 10.38 -4.37 2.35
N LEU A 102 9.84 -5.43 1.72
CA LEU A 102 9.99 -5.66 0.28
C LEU A 102 9.38 -4.54 -0.55
N THR A 103 8.18 -4.06 -0.19
CA THR A 103 7.54 -2.96 -0.92
C THR A 103 8.37 -1.66 -0.86
N ARG A 104 9.20 -1.48 0.17
CA ARG A 104 10.05 -0.29 0.32
C ARG A 104 11.34 -0.38 -0.49
N TYR A 105 11.96 -1.56 -0.53
CA TYR A 105 13.30 -1.72 -1.10
C TYR A 105 13.34 -2.45 -2.45
N ALA A 106 12.21 -2.97 -2.95
CA ALA A 106 12.19 -3.75 -4.19
C ALA A 106 12.63 -2.95 -5.42
N GLU A 107 12.35 -1.65 -5.46
CA GLU A 107 12.80 -0.76 -6.56
C GLU A 107 14.31 -0.59 -6.59
N GLU A 108 14.95 -0.56 -5.42
CA GLU A 108 16.42 -0.40 -5.29
C GLU A 108 17.17 -1.71 -5.55
N LYS A 109 16.57 -2.86 -5.23
CA LYS A 109 17.17 -4.20 -5.31
C LYS A 109 16.34 -5.13 -6.20
N GLN A 110 16.10 -4.71 -7.45
CA GLN A 110 15.20 -5.39 -8.38
C GLN A 110 15.56 -6.86 -8.61
N ASP A 111 16.83 -7.18 -8.83
CA ASP A 111 17.27 -8.56 -9.06
C ASP A 111 16.96 -9.49 -7.89
N LEU A 112 17.15 -8.99 -6.67
CA LEU A 112 16.84 -9.75 -5.46
C LEU A 112 15.33 -9.83 -5.20
N ALA A 113 14.57 -8.80 -5.56
CA ALA A 113 13.11 -8.83 -5.48
C ALA A 113 12.52 -9.89 -6.42
N LEU A 114 13.11 -10.07 -7.61
CA LEU A 114 12.70 -11.09 -8.57
C LEU A 114 12.80 -12.52 -7.98
N LEU A 115 13.75 -12.79 -7.08
CA LEU A 115 13.87 -14.09 -6.40
C LEU A 115 12.66 -14.42 -5.52
N SER A 116 11.93 -13.41 -5.05
CA SER A 116 10.75 -13.62 -4.22
C SER A 116 9.47 -13.93 -5.02
N ILE A 117 9.46 -13.69 -6.33
CA ILE A 117 8.26 -13.79 -7.19
C ILE A 117 7.69 -15.21 -7.17
N SER A 118 8.53 -16.24 -7.28
CA SER A 118 8.09 -17.64 -7.25
C SER A 118 7.33 -17.98 -5.95
N THR A 119 7.74 -17.36 -4.84
CA THR A 119 7.06 -17.51 -3.55
C THR A 119 5.71 -16.80 -3.53
N PHE A 120 5.61 -15.60 -4.13
CA PHE A 120 4.32 -14.92 -4.28
C PHE A 120 3.38 -15.69 -5.20
N GLN A 121 3.86 -16.22 -6.32
CA GLN A 121 3.05 -17.06 -7.21
C GLN A 121 2.49 -18.31 -6.48
N ARG A 122 3.29 -18.94 -5.60
CA ARG A 122 2.81 -20.03 -4.75
C ARG A 122 1.79 -19.53 -3.72
N ALA A 123 2.02 -18.39 -3.09
CA ALA A 123 1.12 -17.82 -2.09
C ALA A 123 -0.22 -17.36 -2.68
N LEU A 124 -0.27 -17.00 -3.97
CA LEU A 124 -1.53 -16.71 -4.69
C LEU A 124 -2.45 -17.95 -4.82
N LYS A 125 -1.90 -19.17 -4.68
CA LYS A 125 -2.65 -20.42 -4.73
C LYS A 125 -2.88 -21.04 -3.34
N ASP A 126 -2.60 -20.31 -2.27
CA ASP A 126 -2.80 -20.77 -0.89
C ASP A 126 -4.29 -20.96 -0.59
N PRO A 127 -4.71 -22.00 0.15
CA PRO A 127 -6.10 -22.19 0.55
C PRO A 127 -6.66 -21.03 1.38
N ASN A 128 -5.80 -20.31 2.14
CA ASN A 128 -6.21 -19.17 2.95
C ASN A 128 -6.34 -17.88 2.10
N GLN A 129 -7.56 -17.34 2.01
CA GLN A 129 -7.85 -16.09 1.30
C GLN A 129 -7.01 -14.89 1.77
N LEU A 130 -6.64 -14.83 3.06
CA LEU A 130 -5.82 -13.73 3.59
C LEU A 130 -4.39 -13.79 3.07
N ILE A 131 -3.86 -14.99 2.86
CA ILE A 131 -2.53 -15.19 2.28
C ILE A 131 -2.57 -14.82 0.80
N ARG A 132 -3.57 -15.31 0.04
CA ARG A 132 -3.73 -14.96 -1.38
C ARG A 132 -3.85 -13.45 -1.58
N GLY A 133 -4.74 -12.80 -0.83
CA GLY A 133 -4.92 -11.34 -0.90
C GLY A 133 -3.67 -10.55 -0.50
N SER A 134 -2.96 -10.99 0.54
CA SER A 134 -1.72 -10.34 0.96
C SER A 134 -0.62 -10.48 -0.10
N ALA A 135 -0.48 -11.66 -0.71
CA ALA A 135 0.48 -11.89 -1.78
C ALA A 135 0.21 -11.00 -3.01
N LEU A 136 -1.06 -10.89 -3.44
CA LEU A 136 -1.45 -10.02 -4.55
C LEU A 136 -1.18 -8.54 -4.23
N ARG A 137 -1.51 -8.11 -3.01
CA ARG A 137 -1.26 -6.72 -2.55
C ARG A 137 0.21 -6.36 -2.64
N VAL A 138 1.09 -7.26 -2.19
CA VAL A 138 2.54 -7.03 -2.22
C VAL A 138 3.06 -7.07 -3.65
N LEU A 139 2.69 -8.10 -4.42
CA LEU A 139 3.10 -8.22 -5.81
C LEU A 139 2.73 -6.97 -6.62
N SER A 140 1.50 -6.45 -6.44
CA SER A 140 1.05 -5.22 -7.11
C SER A 140 1.70 -3.94 -6.61
N SER A 141 2.41 -3.98 -5.47
CA SER A 141 3.11 -2.83 -4.89
C SER A 141 4.59 -2.80 -5.22
N ILE A 142 5.13 -3.89 -5.79
CA ILE A 142 6.50 -3.95 -6.30
C ILE A 142 6.53 -3.26 -7.67
N ARG A 143 7.20 -2.11 -7.78
CA ARG A 143 7.23 -1.27 -8.99
C ARG A 143 8.43 -1.63 -9.89
N VAL A 144 8.47 -2.87 -10.34
CA VAL A 144 9.52 -3.39 -11.24
C VAL A 144 8.88 -3.76 -12.57
N PRO A 145 9.24 -3.14 -13.71
CA PRO A 145 8.59 -3.40 -15.01
C PRO A 145 8.63 -4.88 -15.43
N MET A 146 9.67 -5.60 -15.06
CA MET A 146 9.83 -7.02 -15.43
C MET A 146 8.73 -7.95 -14.83
N ILE A 147 8.02 -7.51 -13.78
CA ILE A 147 6.93 -8.32 -13.18
C ILE A 147 5.56 -8.09 -13.84
N VAL A 148 5.44 -7.14 -14.75
CA VAL A 148 4.17 -6.77 -15.41
C VAL A 148 3.40 -7.98 -15.96
N PRO A 149 3.99 -8.90 -16.73
CA PRO A 149 3.27 -10.07 -17.24
C PRO A 149 2.73 -10.98 -16.12
N ILE A 150 3.54 -11.17 -15.08
CA ILE A 150 3.18 -12.01 -13.93
C ILE A 150 2.07 -11.37 -13.12
N MET A 151 2.13 -10.05 -12.92
CA MET A 151 1.12 -9.30 -12.20
C MET A 151 -0.20 -9.28 -12.95
N MET A 152 -0.18 -9.12 -14.28
CA MET A 152 -1.39 -9.21 -15.13
C MET A 152 -2.07 -10.57 -14.98
N LEU A 153 -1.30 -11.66 -15.06
CA LEU A 153 -1.84 -13.00 -14.86
C LEU A 153 -2.44 -13.18 -13.45
N ALA A 154 -1.74 -12.71 -12.43
CA ALA A 154 -2.22 -12.78 -11.05
C ALA A 154 -3.52 -12.00 -10.84
N ILE A 155 -3.67 -10.82 -11.44
CA ILE A 155 -4.90 -10.03 -11.41
C ILE A 155 -6.04 -10.79 -12.11
N LYS A 156 -5.81 -11.29 -13.32
CA LYS A 156 -6.81 -12.06 -14.11
C LYS A 156 -7.29 -13.30 -13.36
N GLU A 157 -6.40 -14.02 -12.67
CA GLU A 157 -6.77 -15.17 -11.83
C GLU A 157 -7.56 -14.73 -10.59
N SER A 158 -7.09 -13.69 -9.89
CA SER A 158 -7.67 -13.23 -8.62
C SER A 158 -9.06 -12.59 -8.76
N VAL A 159 -9.39 -12.03 -9.91
CA VAL A 159 -10.75 -11.53 -10.22
C VAL A 159 -11.78 -12.66 -10.24
N ASN A 160 -11.35 -13.89 -10.50
CA ASN A 160 -12.20 -15.09 -10.49
C ASN A 160 -12.18 -15.81 -9.14
N ASP A 161 -11.50 -15.30 -8.13
CA ASP A 161 -11.40 -15.94 -6.83
C ASP A 161 -12.79 -16.08 -6.17
N MET A 162 -13.00 -17.20 -5.48
CA MET A 162 -14.24 -17.44 -4.73
C MET A 162 -14.45 -16.39 -3.63
N SER A 163 -13.36 -15.88 -3.05
CA SER A 163 -13.41 -14.91 -1.96
C SER A 163 -13.59 -13.48 -2.49
N PRO A 164 -14.65 -12.76 -2.08
CA PRO A 164 -14.82 -11.35 -2.41
C PRO A 164 -13.69 -10.48 -1.86
N TYR A 165 -13.04 -10.89 -0.77
CA TYR A 165 -11.86 -10.21 -0.24
C TYR A 165 -10.71 -10.20 -1.24
N VAL A 166 -10.41 -11.33 -1.89
CA VAL A 166 -9.35 -11.41 -2.90
C VAL A 166 -9.72 -10.61 -4.15
N ARG A 167 -11.00 -10.68 -4.60
CA ARG A 167 -11.48 -9.89 -5.72
C ARG A 167 -11.41 -8.38 -5.47
N LYS A 168 -11.72 -7.93 -4.23
CA LYS A 168 -11.50 -6.53 -3.81
C LYS A 168 -10.04 -6.12 -3.97
N ILE A 169 -9.10 -6.96 -3.53
CA ILE A 169 -7.67 -6.66 -3.65
C ILE A 169 -7.23 -6.67 -5.12
N ALA A 170 -7.79 -7.54 -5.95
CA ALA A 170 -7.54 -7.52 -7.39
C ALA A 170 -7.99 -6.20 -8.03
N ALA A 171 -9.15 -5.67 -7.64
CA ALA A 171 -9.59 -4.35 -8.07
C ALA A 171 -8.59 -3.24 -7.70
N HIS A 172 -8.07 -3.24 -6.46
CA HIS A 172 -7.05 -2.27 -6.05
C HIS A 172 -5.68 -2.47 -6.72
N ALA A 173 -5.38 -3.66 -7.24
CA ALA A 173 -4.15 -3.92 -7.98
C ALA A 173 -4.17 -3.33 -9.39
N ILE A 174 -5.36 -3.15 -9.99
CA ILE A 174 -5.53 -2.66 -11.36
C ILE A 174 -4.93 -1.25 -11.57
N PRO A 175 -5.26 -0.22 -10.76
CA PRO A 175 -4.67 1.11 -10.93
C PRO A 175 -3.15 1.11 -10.76
N LYS A 176 -2.63 0.29 -9.84
CA LYS A 176 -1.18 0.16 -9.63
C LYS A 176 -0.49 -0.43 -10.85
N MET A 177 -1.10 -1.45 -11.45
CA MET A 177 -0.63 -2.04 -12.70
C MET A 177 -0.66 -1.03 -13.84
N TYR A 178 -1.75 -0.29 -13.99
CA TYR A 178 -1.90 0.74 -15.02
C TYR A 178 -0.85 1.85 -14.87
N SER A 179 -0.54 2.26 -13.63
CA SER A 179 0.51 3.25 -13.36
C SER A 179 1.93 2.75 -13.69
N LEU A 180 2.14 1.44 -13.72
CA LEU A 180 3.42 0.81 -14.06
C LEU A 180 3.54 0.57 -15.57
N ASP A 181 2.46 0.15 -16.21
CA ASP A 181 2.40 -0.14 -17.64
C ASP A 181 1.04 0.29 -18.22
N ALA A 182 1.01 1.48 -18.81
CA ALA A 182 -0.18 2.00 -19.50
C ALA A 182 -0.54 1.21 -20.77
N GLY A 183 0.40 0.46 -21.36
CA GLY A 183 0.16 -0.38 -22.53
C GLY A 183 -0.79 -1.54 -22.27
N SER A 184 -0.95 -1.93 -21.01
CA SER A 184 -1.88 -2.98 -20.58
C SER A 184 -3.34 -2.53 -20.45
N LYS A 185 -3.68 -1.27 -20.82
CA LYS A 185 -5.01 -0.66 -20.60
C LYS A 185 -6.16 -1.55 -21.08
N GLU A 186 -6.11 -2.04 -22.32
CA GLU A 186 -7.20 -2.85 -22.89
C GLU A 186 -7.47 -4.14 -22.12
N GLN A 187 -6.41 -4.81 -21.69
CA GLN A 187 -6.54 -6.02 -20.89
C GLN A 187 -7.10 -5.72 -19.48
N LEU A 188 -6.78 -4.55 -18.92
CA LEU A 188 -7.32 -4.11 -17.65
C LEU A 188 -8.80 -3.73 -17.74
N ILE A 189 -9.24 -3.16 -18.87
CA ILE A 189 -10.66 -2.87 -19.14
C ILE A 189 -11.49 -4.15 -19.13
N GLU A 190 -11.03 -5.23 -19.76
CA GLU A 190 -11.71 -6.54 -19.70
C GLU A 190 -11.89 -7.04 -18.26
N VAL A 191 -10.85 -6.86 -17.45
CA VAL A 191 -10.87 -7.25 -16.02
C VAL A 191 -11.82 -6.37 -15.21
N ILE A 192 -11.84 -5.05 -15.49
CA ILE A 192 -12.76 -4.10 -14.86
C ILE A 192 -14.22 -4.45 -15.21
N GLU A 193 -14.53 -4.74 -16.47
CA GLU A 193 -15.88 -5.13 -16.88
C GLU A 193 -16.39 -6.34 -16.07
N LYS A 194 -15.52 -7.31 -15.84
CA LYS A 194 -15.83 -8.48 -15.03
C LYS A 194 -16.10 -8.13 -13.57
N LEU A 195 -15.28 -7.24 -12.97
CA LEU A 195 -15.47 -6.75 -11.60
C LEU A 195 -16.74 -5.90 -11.46
N LEU A 196 -17.09 -5.11 -12.49
CA LEU A 196 -18.34 -4.35 -12.51
C LEU A 196 -19.57 -5.28 -12.53
N ALA A 197 -19.46 -6.50 -13.04
CA ALA A 197 -20.51 -7.50 -12.99
C ALA A 197 -20.65 -8.17 -11.60
N ASP A 198 -19.69 -8.02 -10.71
CA ASP A 198 -19.71 -8.61 -9.35
C ASP A 198 -20.93 -8.10 -8.56
N LYS A 199 -21.54 -9.00 -7.78
CA LYS A 199 -22.77 -8.73 -7.00
C LYS A 199 -22.48 -8.39 -5.54
N THR A 200 -21.23 -8.46 -5.09
CA THR A 200 -20.87 -8.26 -3.68
C THR A 200 -20.60 -6.79 -3.38
N THR A 201 -21.15 -6.30 -2.28
CA THR A 201 -20.96 -4.94 -1.78
C THR A 201 -19.49 -4.62 -1.49
N LEU A 202 -18.75 -5.63 -0.99
CA LEU A 202 -17.33 -5.52 -0.67
C LEU A 202 -16.44 -5.18 -1.90
N VAL A 203 -16.84 -5.61 -3.09
CA VAL A 203 -16.07 -5.42 -4.34
C VAL A 203 -16.52 -4.17 -5.08
N ALA A 204 -17.80 -3.80 -4.99
CA ALA A 204 -18.41 -2.75 -5.80
C ALA A 204 -17.66 -1.42 -5.78
N GLY A 205 -17.38 -0.87 -4.59
CA GLY A 205 -16.65 0.40 -4.45
C GLY A 205 -15.26 0.36 -5.08
N SER A 206 -14.52 -0.73 -4.85
CA SER A 206 -13.15 -0.90 -5.39
C SER A 206 -13.15 -1.12 -6.92
N ALA A 207 -14.18 -1.77 -7.46
CA ALA A 207 -14.34 -1.94 -8.91
C ALA A 207 -14.59 -0.58 -9.59
N ILE A 208 -15.44 0.28 -9.00
CA ILE A 208 -15.68 1.62 -9.52
C ILE A 208 -14.44 2.49 -9.39
N GLN A 209 -13.68 2.39 -8.30
CA GLN A 209 -12.41 3.11 -8.18
C GLN A 209 -11.43 2.71 -9.29
N ALA A 210 -11.29 1.41 -9.58
CA ALA A 210 -10.44 0.96 -10.66
C ALA A 210 -10.92 1.47 -12.04
N PHE A 211 -12.24 1.51 -12.25
CA PHE A 211 -12.86 2.09 -13.46
C PHE A 211 -12.52 3.58 -13.61
N GLU A 212 -12.69 4.38 -12.53
CA GLU A 212 -12.42 5.82 -12.55
C GLU A 212 -10.96 6.15 -12.85
N GLU A 213 -10.02 5.32 -12.40
CA GLU A 213 -8.59 5.56 -12.59
C GLU A 213 -8.07 5.08 -13.97
N VAL A 214 -8.66 4.05 -14.56
CA VAL A 214 -8.15 3.42 -15.79
C VAL A 214 -8.93 3.84 -17.04
N CYS A 215 -10.26 3.87 -16.96
CA CYS A 215 -11.11 4.09 -18.14
C CYS A 215 -12.36 4.92 -17.83
N PRO A 216 -12.25 6.11 -17.23
CA PRO A 216 -13.39 6.95 -16.87
C PRO A 216 -14.26 7.37 -18.06
N GLU A 217 -13.71 7.33 -19.26
CA GLU A 217 -14.39 7.65 -20.51
C GLU A 217 -15.37 6.55 -21.00
N ARG A 218 -15.18 5.30 -20.54
CA ARG A 218 -15.97 4.14 -20.98
C ARG A 218 -17.29 4.00 -20.23
N LEU A 219 -18.14 5.03 -20.30
CA LEU A 219 -19.45 5.05 -19.62
C LEU A 219 -20.41 3.95 -20.13
N ASP A 220 -20.16 3.38 -21.31
CA ASP A 220 -20.85 2.22 -21.85
C ASP A 220 -20.80 1.00 -20.92
N LEU A 221 -19.69 0.81 -20.21
CA LEU A 221 -19.52 -0.25 -19.21
C LEU A 221 -20.45 -0.06 -18.01
N ILE A 222 -20.62 1.19 -17.59
CA ILE A 222 -21.50 1.54 -16.46
C ILE A 222 -22.98 1.36 -16.82
N HIS A 223 -23.35 1.62 -18.09
CA HIS A 223 -24.72 1.53 -18.54
C HIS A 223 -25.37 0.17 -18.24
N LYS A 224 -24.62 -0.92 -18.44
CA LYS A 224 -25.08 -2.29 -18.14
C LYS A 224 -25.32 -2.53 -16.64
N HIS A 225 -24.63 -1.81 -15.76
CA HIS A 225 -24.58 -2.07 -14.32
C HIS A 225 -25.21 -0.97 -13.46
N TYR A 226 -25.69 0.11 -14.07
CA TYR A 226 -26.22 1.30 -13.38
C TYR A 226 -27.25 0.95 -12.30
N ARG A 227 -28.33 0.21 -12.65
CA ARG A 227 -29.40 -0.16 -11.70
C ARG A 227 -28.87 -0.98 -10.54
N LYS A 228 -27.97 -1.91 -10.80
CA LYS A 228 -27.33 -2.73 -9.79
C LYS A 228 -26.51 -1.89 -8.83
N LEU A 229 -25.72 -0.95 -9.34
CA LEU A 229 -24.90 -0.05 -8.51
C LEU A 229 -25.77 0.83 -7.61
N CYS A 230 -26.90 1.34 -8.10
CA CYS A 230 -27.87 2.06 -7.30
C CYS A 230 -28.44 1.20 -6.17
N SER A 231 -28.76 -0.07 -6.43
CA SER A 231 -29.30 -0.98 -5.40
C SER A 231 -28.27 -1.39 -4.36
N LEU A 232 -26.99 -1.54 -4.74
CA LEU A 232 -25.92 -1.91 -3.83
C LEU A 232 -25.44 -0.74 -2.95
N LEU A 233 -25.73 0.50 -3.35
CA LEU A 233 -25.19 1.71 -2.72
C LEU A 233 -25.47 1.78 -1.22
N ILE A 234 -26.62 1.33 -0.76
CA ILE A 234 -27.03 1.36 0.65
C ILE A 234 -26.15 0.45 1.51
N ASP A 235 -25.72 -0.69 0.97
CA ASP A 235 -25.01 -1.75 1.68
C ASP A 235 -23.47 -1.66 1.53
N VAL A 236 -22.97 -0.72 0.73
CA VAL A 236 -21.53 -0.53 0.52
C VAL A 236 -20.93 0.30 1.67
N GLU A 237 -19.67 0.06 2.00
CA GLU A 237 -18.91 0.86 2.97
C GLU A 237 -18.82 2.35 2.56
N GLU A 238 -18.67 3.27 3.51
CA GLU A 238 -18.78 4.72 3.32
C GLU A 238 -17.86 5.25 2.22
N TRP A 239 -16.61 4.81 2.18
CA TRP A 239 -15.66 5.19 1.12
C TRP A 239 -16.09 4.71 -0.27
N GLY A 240 -16.62 3.50 -0.33
CA GLY A 240 -17.19 2.96 -1.56
C GLY A 240 -18.42 3.73 -2.02
N GLN A 241 -19.29 4.15 -1.09
CA GLN A 241 -20.45 4.99 -1.38
C GLN A 241 -20.03 6.30 -2.05
N VAL A 242 -19.02 7.00 -1.51
CA VAL A 242 -18.53 8.26 -2.08
C VAL A 242 -18.09 8.07 -3.55
N VAL A 243 -17.30 7.03 -3.82
CA VAL A 243 -16.80 6.75 -5.17
C VAL A 243 -17.95 6.41 -6.13
N ILE A 244 -18.88 5.56 -5.69
CA ILE A 244 -20.04 5.14 -6.50
C ILE A 244 -20.96 6.35 -6.76
N ILE A 245 -21.26 7.18 -5.76
CA ILE A 245 -22.11 8.37 -5.92
C ILE A 245 -21.50 9.35 -6.92
N ASN A 246 -20.20 9.63 -6.82
CA ASN A 246 -19.51 10.52 -7.75
C ASN A 246 -19.60 10.01 -9.18
N MET A 247 -19.35 8.72 -9.40
CA MET A 247 -19.46 8.11 -10.72
C MET A 247 -20.90 8.13 -11.23
N LEU A 248 -21.89 7.72 -10.42
CA LEU A 248 -23.30 7.70 -10.82
C LEU A 248 -23.82 9.13 -11.14
N THR A 249 -23.39 10.14 -10.39
CA THR A 249 -23.76 11.54 -10.66
C THR A 249 -23.22 12.00 -12.01
N ARG A 250 -21.96 11.69 -12.31
CA ARG A 250 -21.36 12.01 -13.62
C ARG A 250 -22.06 11.26 -14.73
N TYR A 251 -22.32 9.97 -14.55
CA TYR A 251 -23.06 9.15 -15.51
C TYR A 251 -24.46 9.72 -15.78
N ALA A 252 -25.24 10.02 -14.72
CA ALA A 252 -26.60 10.50 -14.85
C ALA A 252 -26.66 11.84 -15.61
N ARG A 253 -25.74 12.77 -15.34
CA ARG A 253 -25.65 14.05 -16.06
C ARG A 253 -25.41 13.91 -17.55
N THR A 254 -24.76 12.84 -17.99
CA THR A 254 -24.45 12.61 -19.40
C THR A 254 -25.50 11.76 -20.11
N GLN A 255 -26.19 10.88 -19.39
CA GLN A 255 -27.11 9.90 -19.99
C GLN A 255 -28.58 10.23 -19.80
N PHE A 256 -28.96 11.03 -18.79
CA PHE A 256 -30.34 11.43 -18.57
C PHE A 256 -30.51 12.92 -18.88
N VAL A 257 -31.25 13.20 -19.94
CA VAL A 257 -31.66 14.57 -20.30
C VAL A 257 -32.86 14.93 -19.40
N ASP A 258 -32.83 16.10 -18.75
CA ASP A 258 -33.98 16.61 -18.04
C ASP A 258 -35.13 16.88 -19.05
N PRO A 259 -36.30 16.20 -18.92
CA PRO A 259 -37.40 16.40 -19.84
C PRO A 259 -37.94 17.82 -19.86
N ASN A 260 -37.62 18.64 -18.81
CA ASN A 260 -38.02 20.03 -18.75
C ASN A 260 -37.01 21.01 -19.40
N LEU A 261 -35.85 20.52 -19.84
CA LEU A 261 -34.81 21.33 -20.51
C LEU A 261 -34.87 21.19 -22.04
N VAL A 262 -35.74 20.33 -22.59
CA VAL A 262 -35.98 20.21 -24.02
C VAL A 262 -36.98 21.26 -24.44
N VAL A 263 -36.47 22.45 -24.77
CA VAL A 263 -37.24 23.53 -25.41
C VAL A 263 -36.89 23.50 -26.90
#